data_ad0a876991d11fc58a678b57ee03646b
#
_entry.id   ad0a876991d11fc58a678b57ee03646b
#
_cell.length_a   1.000
_cell.length_b   1.000
_cell.length_c   1.000
_cell.angle_alpha   90.00
_cell.angle_beta   90.00
_cell.angle_gamma   90.00
#
_symmetry.space_group_name_H-M   'P 1'
#
loop_
_entity.id
_entity.type
_entity.pdbx_description
1 polymer ?
#
loop_
_entity_poly.entity_id
_entity_poly.type
_entity_poly.pdbx_seq_one_letter_code
_entity_poly.pdbx_strand_id
1 'polypeptide(L)'
;MATAAQLVAQRLYEAGCRHAFGIPGGEVLTVMEALKEAGLEFVLVKHENSGGFMAEGTFHVTGAPGVLLATVGPGVANAVNFIVNAEQDRVPLIFLTGCVDPAEAQTYNHQVFDHAALIGSVAKASFTLVDGAVDTIIDKAVSIAMDGRPGPVHIDISTAIAGREQPDEAPTRRVKPAPVAPA
;
A
#
# COMPACT_ATOMS: atom_id res chain seq x y z
N MET A 1 -10.81 -6.46 18.98
CA MET A 1 -9.46 -6.21 18.43
C MET A 1 -9.64 -5.88 16.94
N ALA A 2 -8.83 -4.99 16.39
CA ALA A 2 -8.90 -4.65 14.98
C ALA A 2 -8.18 -5.72 14.14
N THR A 3 -8.63 -5.97 12.91
CA THR A 3 -7.89 -6.83 11.98
C THR A 3 -6.68 -6.09 11.40
N ALA A 4 -5.72 -6.83 10.82
CA ALA A 4 -4.57 -6.23 10.15
C ALA A 4 -5.00 -5.26 9.04
N ALA A 5 -6.00 -5.61 8.23
CA ALA A 5 -6.54 -4.72 7.20
C ALA A 5 -7.13 -3.43 7.79
N GLN A 6 -7.85 -3.52 8.91
CA GLN A 6 -8.39 -2.34 9.59
C GLN A 6 -7.29 -1.43 10.15
N LEU A 7 -6.21 -2.00 10.71
CA LEU A 7 -5.06 -1.20 11.15
C LEU A 7 -4.36 -0.52 9.98
N VAL A 8 -4.11 -1.24 8.88
CA VAL A 8 -3.55 -0.65 7.65
C VAL A 8 -4.38 0.55 7.20
N ALA A 9 -5.69 0.37 7.10
CA ALA A 9 -6.61 1.41 6.64
C ALA A 9 -6.65 2.63 7.59
N GLN A 10 -6.70 2.37 8.90
CA GLN A 10 -6.69 3.41 9.91
C GLN A 10 -5.40 4.25 9.85
N ARG A 11 -4.24 3.60 9.73
CA ARG A 11 -2.95 4.30 9.66
C ARG A 11 -2.82 5.14 8.40
N LEU A 12 -3.30 4.67 7.26
CA LEU A 12 -3.32 5.46 6.04
C LEU A 12 -4.27 6.66 6.14
N TYR A 13 -5.44 6.47 6.75
CA TYR A 13 -6.36 7.59 7.03
C TYR A 13 -5.73 8.64 7.95
N GLU A 14 -5.05 8.21 9.01
CA GLU A 14 -4.31 9.09 9.93
C GLU A 14 -3.12 9.80 9.26
N ALA A 15 -2.51 9.18 8.26
CA ALA A 15 -1.47 9.80 7.42
C ALA A 15 -2.02 10.85 6.44
N GLY A 16 -3.34 11.03 6.38
CA GLY A 16 -4.00 12.02 5.53
C GLY A 16 -4.54 11.46 4.22
N CYS A 17 -4.38 10.16 3.94
CA CYS A 17 -4.95 9.55 2.74
C CYS A 17 -6.47 9.57 2.80
N ARG A 18 -7.12 9.89 1.67
CA ARG A 18 -8.59 9.94 1.56
C ARG A 18 -9.12 9.15 0.37
N HIS A 19 -8.25 8.75 -0.53
CA HIS A 19 -8.59 7.96 -1.70
C HIS A 19 -7.60 6.80 -1.84
N ALA A 20 -8.10 5.69 -2.36
CA ALA A 20 -7.29 4.57 -2.82
C ALA A 20 -7.78 4.17 -4.22
N PHE A 21 -6.86 3.87 -5.11
CA PHE A 21 -7.14 3.56 -6.50
C PHE A 21 -6.70 2.14 -6.82
N GLY A 22 -7.41 1.44 -7.68
CA GLY A 22 -6.94 0.12 -8.09
C GLY A 22 -8.00 -0.76 -8.76
N ILE A 23 -7.60 -2.01 -8.98
CA ILE A 23 -8.49 -3.08 -9.43
C ILE A 23 -8.45 -4.18 -8.36
N PRO A 24 -9.58 -4.44 -7.67
CA PRO A 24 -9.63 -5.49 -6.67
C PRO A 24 -9.66 -6.88 -7.31
N GLY A 25 -8.96 -7.81 -6.69
CA GLY A 25 -9.11 -9.25 -6.88
C GLY A 25 -9.46 -9.89 -5.53
N GLY A 26 -9.70 -11.19 -5.51
CA GLY A 26 -10.10 -11.90 -4.30
C GLY A 26 -9.18 -11.66 -3.10
N GLU A 27 -7.89 -11.56 -3.37
CA GLU A 27 -6.83 -11.43 -2.36
C GLU A 27 -6.83 -10.09 -1.63
N VAL A 28 -7.43 -9.04 -2.22
CA VAL A 28 -7.39 -7.69 -1.66
C VAL A 28 -8.76 -7.15 -1.23
N LEU A 29 -9.83 -7.94 -1.34
CA LEU A 29 -11.19 -7.47 -0.99
C LEU A 29 -11.29 -7.06 0.47
N THR A 30 -10.69 -7.81 1.40
CA THR A 30 -10.67 -7.48 2.83
C THR A 30 -9.96 -6.15 3.09
N VAL A 31 -8.85 -5.89 2.39
CA VAL A 31 -8.14 -4.61 2.50
C VAL A 31 -8.97 -3.48 1.91
N MET A 32 -9.55 -3.68 0.72
CA MET A 32 -10.40 -2.68 0.08
C MET A 32 -11.60 -2.29 0.96
N GLU A 33 -12.26 -3.26 1.58
CA GLU A 33 -13.39 -3.03 2.48
C GLU A 33 -12.95 -2.24 3.72
N ALA A 34 -11.85 -2.62 4.34
CA ALA A 34 -11.29 -1.90 5.48
C ALA A 34 -10.91 -0.45 5.13
N LEU A 35 -10.35 -0.19 3.95
CA LEU A 35 -10.06 1.18 3.48
C LEU A 35 -11.34 2.02 3.40
N LYS A 36 -12.42 1.47 2.87
CA LYS A 36 -13.73 2.15 2.80
C LYS A 36 -14.32 2.41 4.19
N GLU A 37 -14.28 1.42 5.08
CA GLU A 37 -14.73 1.55 6.46
C GLU A 37 -13.97 2.63 7.24
N ALA A 38 -12.67 2.76 7.01
CA ALA A 38 -11.84 3.80 7.61
C ALA A 38 -12.09 5.21 7.03
N GLY A 39 -12.85 5.32 5.94
CA GLY A 39 -13.21 6.59 5.31
C GLY A 39 -12.35 6.98 4.11
N LEU A 40 -11.58 6.05 3.52
CA LEU A 40 -10.97 6.25 2.21
C LEU A 40 -11.99 5.91 1.11
N GLU A 41 -12.16 6.78 0.14
CA GLU A 41 -12.92 6.48 -1.06
C GLU A 41 -12.10 5.55 -1.96
N PHE A 42 -12.62 4.35 -2.24
CA PHE A 42 -12.00 3.44 -3.19
C PHE A 42 -12.52 3.72 -4.60
N VAL A 43 -11.61 4.12 -5.49
CA VAL A 43 -11.90 4.43 -6.89
C VAL A 43 -11.44 3.27 -7.77
N LEU A 44 -12.42 2.58 -8.34
CA LEU A 44 -12.16 1.49 -9.29
C LEU A 44 -11.61 2.08 -10.59
N VAL A 45 -10.47 1.57 -11.03
CA VAL A 45 -9.85 1.95 -12.31
C VAL A 45 -9.93 0.81 -13.33
N LYS A 46 -9.56 1.07 -14.56
CA LYS A 46 -9.56 0.05 -15.65
C LYS A 46 -8.17 -0.50 -15.93
N HIS A 47 -7.14 0.08 -15.33
CA HIS A 47 -5.76 -0.36 -15.40
C HIS A 47 -5.00 0.20 -14.20
N GLU A 48 -4.18 -0.61 -13.53
CA GLU A 48 -3.48 -0.22 -12.29
C GLU A 48 -2.56 0.99 -12.51
N ASN A 49 -1.93 1.06 -13.67
CA ASN A 49 -1.11 2.21 -14.06
C ASN A 49 -1.91 3.54 -14.01
N SER A 50 -3.15 3.54 -14.49
CA SER A 50 -4.01 4.71 -14.40
C SER A 50 -4.35 5.08 -12.96
N GLY A 51 -4.58 4.06 -12.11
CA GLY A 51 -4.79 4.26 -10.67
C GLY A 51 -3.59 4.90 -9.99
N GLY A 52 -2.39 4.54 -10.42
CA GLY A 52 -1.16 5.16 -9.95
C GLY A 52 -1.10 6.66 -10.24
N PHE A 53 -1.34 7.07 -11.48
CA PHE A 53 -1.37 8.50 -11.84
C PHE A 53 -2.50 9.28 -11.13
N MET A 54 -3.64 8.63 -10.84
CA MET A 54 -4.68 9.25 -10.02
C MET A 54 -4.22 9.42 -8.57
N ALA A 55 -3.51 8.44 -8.01
CA ALA A 55 -2.91 8.52 -6.68
C ALA A 55 -1.87 9.66 -6.58
N GLU A 56 -1.04 9.85 -7.61
CA GLU A 56 -0.14 10.99 -7.73
C GLU A 56 -0.91 12.32 -7.69
N GLY A 57 -2.01 12.42 -8.44
CA GLY A 57 -2.85 13.62 -8.43
C GLY A 57 -3.35 13.96 -7.01
N THR A 58 -3.72 12.96 -6.20
CA THR A 58 -4.13 13.19 -4.81
C THR A 58 -2.99 13.72 -3.95
N PHE A 59 -1.76 13.23 -4.14
CA PHE A 59 -0.59 13.77 -3.44
C PHE A 59 -0.37 15.24 -3.75
N HIS A 60 -0.40 15.62 -5.02
CA HIS A 60 -0.20 17.03 -5.41
C HIS A 60 -1.25 17.98 -4.84
N VAL A 61 -2.47 17.49 -4.59
CA VAL A 61 -3.56 18.31 -4.01
C VAL A 61 -3.52 18.33 -2.49
N THR A 62 -3.19 17.20 -1.85
CA THR A 62 -3.37 17.03 -0.40
C THR A 62 -2.06 17.04 0.40
N GLY A 63 -0.95 16.75 -0.24
CA GLY A 63 0.34 16.50 0.42
C GLY A 63 0.44 15.16 1.15
N ALA A 64 -0.62 14.35 1.18
CA ALA A 64 -0.59 13.00 1.73
C ALA A 64 -0.09 11.99 0.67
N PRO A 65 0.52 10.87 1.08
CA PRO A 65 0.97 9.87 0.11
C PRO A 65 -0.21 9.32 -0.69
N GLY A 66 0.00 9.05 -1.98
CA GLY A 66 -0.97 8.34 -2.81
C GLY A 66 -1.14 6.89 -2.32
N VAL A 67 -2.30 6.29 -2.57
CA VAL A 67 -2.56 4.86 -2.27
C VAL A 67 -3.01 4.14 -3.53
N LEU A 68 -2.24 3.13 -3.93
CA LEU A 68 -2.56 2.23 -5.03
C LEU A 68 -2.76 0.82 -4.48
N LEU A 69 -3.83 0.15 -4.89
CA LEU A 69 -4.14 -1.23 -4.52
C LEU A 69 -4.17 -2.10 -5.78
N ALA A 70 -3.43 -3.21 -5.77
CA ALA A 70 -3.44 -4.18 -6.85
C ALA A 70 -3.59 -5.62 -6.32
N THR A 71 -4.24 -6.46 -7.11
CA THR A 71 -4.27 -7.90 -6.84
C THR A 71 -2.92 -8.55 -7.14
N VAL A 72 -2.79 -9.83 -6.78
CA VAL A 72 -1.58 -10.64 -6.96
C VAL A 72 -1.13 -10.70 -8.44
N GLY A 73 0.16 -10.77 -8.65
CA GLY A 73 0.78 -11.09 -9.94
C GLY A 73 0.54 -10.03 -11.01
N PRO A 74 -0.34 -10.28 -12.00
CA PRO A 74 -0.57 -9.36 -13.13
C PRO A 74 -0.92 -7.94 -12.71
N GLY A 75 -1.68 -7.75 -11.61
CA GLY A 75 -2.01 -6.44 -11.07
C GLY A 75 -0.74 -5.67 -10.63
N VAL A 76 0.18 -6.38 -9.97
CA VAL A 76 1.48 -5.80 -9.59
C VAL A 76 2.29 -5.43 -10.82
N ALA A 77 2.39 -6.33 -11.80
CA ALA A 77 3.14 -6.10 -13.03
C ALA A 77 2.57 -4.90 -13.84
N ASN A 78 1.25 -4.75 -13.90
CA ASN A 78 0.61 -3.62 -14.58
C ASN A 78 0.90 -2.25 -13.95
N ALA A 79 1.23 -2.22 -12.66
CA ALA A 79 1.55 -0.98 -11.96
C ALA A 79 3.00 -0.52 -12.13
N VAL A 80 3.91 -1.40 -12.58
CA VAL A 80 5.37 -1.13 -12.61
C VAL A 80 5.71 0.17 -13.33
N ASN A 81 5.08 0.44 -14.47
CA ASN A 81 5.34 1.67 -15.21
C ASN A 81 5.09 2.93 -14.35
N PHE A 82 3.99 2.96 -13.61
CA PHE A 82 3.73 4.08 -12.70
C PHE A 82 4.69 4.10 -11.52
N ILE A 83 5.05 2.94 -10.95
CA ILE A 83 6.01 2.88 -9.83
C ILE A 83 7.36 3.50 -10.23
N VAL A 84 7.82 3.22 -11.45
CA VAL A 84 9.03 3.87 -12.02
C VAL A 84 8.85 5.37 -12.13
N ASN A 85 7.70 5.83 -12.64
CA ASN A 85 7.38 7.26 -12.72
C ASN A 85 7.39 7.91 -11.32
N ALA A 86 6.74 7.30 -10.34
CA ALA A 86 6.67 7.81 -8.98
C ALA A 86 8.07 7.93 -8.32
N GLU A 87 8.99 6.99 -8.60
CA GLU A 87 10.37 7.08 -8.13
C GLU A 87 11.11 8.26 -8.79
N GLN A 88 10.95 8.45 -10.10
CA GLN A 88 11.60 9.52 -10.84
C GLN A 88 11.07 10.90 -10.48
N ASP A 89 9.75 11.03 -10.36
CA ASP A 89 9.06 12.31 -10.08
C ASP A 89 8.95 12.59 -8.57
N ARG A 90 9.50 11.71 -7.73
CA ARG A 90 9.51 11.86 -6.26
C ARG A 90 8.11 11.92 -5.67
N VAL A 91 7.22 11.08 -6.17
CA VAL A 91 5.85 10.96 -5.69
C VAL A 91 5.79 9.94 -4.55
N PRO A 92 5.45 10.35 -3.32
CA PRO A 92 5.26 9.40 -2.24
C PRO A 92 4.00 8.57 -2.51
N LEU A 93 4.18 7.27 -2.58
CA LEU A 93 3.13 6.31 -2.86
C LEU A 93 3.22 5.14 -1.87
N ILE A 94 2.08 4.71 -1.36
CA ILE A 94 1.91 3.43 -0.69
C ILE A 94 1.23 2.48 -1.67
N PHE A 95 2.00 1.50 -2.14
CA PHE A 95 1.53 0.48 -3.07
C PHE A 95 1.20 -0.79 -2.30
N LEU A 96 -0.09 -1.04 -2.08
CA LEU A 96 -0.63 -2.23 -1.42
C LEU A 96 -0.90 -3.31 -2.45
N THR A 97 -0.43 -4.52 -2.22
CA THR A 97 -0.64 -5.64 -3.14
C THR A 97 -1.11 -6.88 -2.40
N GLY A 98 -2.03 -7.60 -3.01
CA GLY A 98 -2.35 -8.94 -2.55
C GLY A 98 -1.20 -9.89 -2.86
N CYS A 99 -0.91 -10.80 -1.96
CA CYS A 99 0.01 -11.90 -2.22
C CYS A 99 -0.55 -13.22 -1.69
N VAL A 100 -0.01 -14.32 -2.20
CA VAL A 100 -0.32 -15.67 -1.71
C VAL A 100 0.43 -15.89 -0.40
N ASP A 101 -0.21 -16.55 0.55
CA ASP A 101 0.46 -16.94 1.80
C ASP A 101 1.70 -17.80 1.50
N PRO A 102 2.84 -17.61 2.17
CA PRO A 102 4.07 -18.37 1.92
C PRO A 102 3.88 -19.90 1.99
N ALA A 103 2.97 -20.39 2.81
CA ALA A 103 2.67 -21.83 2.87
C ALA A 103 1.92 -22.30 1.62
N GLU A 104 0.99 -21.52 1.10
CA GLU A 104 0.23 -21.84 -0.11
C GLU A 104 1.06 -21.67 -1.37
N ALA A 105 2.00 -20.73 -1.40
CA ALA A 105 2.91 -20.49 -2.53
C ALA A 105 3.77 -21.70 -2.90
N GLN A 106 3.88 -22.71 -2.02
CA GLN A 106 4.58 -23.97 -2.31
C GLN A 106 3.81 -24.88 -3.28
N THR A 107 2.49 -24.74 -3.33
CA THR A 107 1.61 -25.60 -4.15
C THR A 107 0.76 -24.81 -5.15
N TYR A 108 0.53 -23.55 -4.91
CA TYR A 108 -0.25 -22.66 -5.77
C TYR A 108 0.69 -21.74 -6.55
N ASN A 109 0.74 -21.92 -7.87
CA ASN A 109 1.66 -21.21 -8.74
C ASN A 109 0.97 -20.25 -9.73
N HIS A 110 -0.37 -20.19 -9.74
CA HIS A 110 -1.11 -19.31 -10.64
C HIS A 110 -0.93 -17.84 -10.19
N GLN A 111 -0.42 -17.02 -11.10
CA GLN A 111 -0.15 -15.57 -10.87
C GLN A 111 0.89 -15.28 -9.77
N VAL A 112 1.62 -16.27 -9.29
CA VAL A 112 2.61 -16.13 -8.22
C VAL A 112 3.98 -15.86 -8.81
N PHE A 113 4.60 -14.75 -8.39
CA PHE A 113 6.00 -14.43 -8.59
C PHE A 113 6.50 -13.52 -7.46
N ASP A 114 7.79 -13.30 -7.38
CA ASP A 114 8.39 -12.46 -6.35
C ASP A 114 8.14 -10.96 -6.66
N HIS A 115 7.13 -10.39 -6.00
CA HIS A 115 6.78 -8.97 -6.13
C HIS A 115 7.91 -8.07 -5.64
N ALA A 116 8.57 -8.45 -4.53
CA ALA A 116 9.66 -7.66 -3.97
C ALA A 116 10.87 -7.61 -4.91
N ALA A 117 11.18 -8.71 -5.60
CA ALA A 117 12.24 -8.72 -6.61
C ALA A 117 11.88 -7.83 -7.82
N LEU A 118 10.62 -7.83 -8.26
CA LEU A 118 10.18 -6.98 -9.37
C LEU A 118 10.19 -5.50 -9.00
N ILE A 119 9.67 -5.15 -7.83
CA ILE A 119 9.48 -3.76 -7.38
C ILE A 119 10.73 -3.17 -6.73
N GLY A 120 11.58 -4.00 -6.13
CA GLY A 120 12.71 -3.56 -5.28
C GLY A 120 13.76 -2.69 -5.99
N SER A 121 13.82 -2.73 -7.32
CA SER A 121 14.72 -1.87 -8.09
C SER A 121 14.15 -0.46 -8.37
N VAL A 122 12.84 -0.27 -8.18
CA VAL A 122 12.11 0.94 -8.55
C VAL A 122 11.27 1.53 -7.40
N ALA A 123 11.35 0.93 -6.23
CA ALA A 123 10.72 1.45 -5.02
C ALA A 123 11.76 1.72 -3.93
N LYS A 124 11.48 2.64 -3.03
CA LYS A 124 12.37 2.97 -1.89
C LYS A 124 12.48 1.82 -0.90
N ALA A 125 11.41 1.07 -0.73
CA ALA A 125 11.36 -0.11 0.12
C ALA A 125 10.23 -1.04 -0.32
N SER A 126 10.37 -2.31 0.05
CA SER A 126 9.33 -3.34 -0.10
C SER A 126 9.21 -4.09 1.23
N PHE A 127 7.98 -4.28 1.69
CA PHE A 127 7.65 -4.98 2.91
C PHE A 127 6.65 -6.09 2.62
N THR A 128 6.67 -7.12 3.44
CA THR A 128 5.58 -8.07 3.59
C THR A 128 4.93 -7.84 4.95
N LEU A 129 3.63 -7.70 4.98
CA LEU A 129 2.89 -7.52 6.23
C LEU A 129 2.99 -8.78 7.08
N VAL A 130 3.35 -8.62 8.34
CA VAL A 130 3.49 -9.73 9.28
C VAL A 130 2.66 -9.48 10.54
N ASP A 131 2.22 -10.59 11.14
CA ASP A 131 1.43 -10.59 12.37
C ASP A 131 2.20 -9.91 13.51
N GLY A 132 1.51 -9.11 14.32
CA GLY A 132 2.09 -8.40 15.47
C GLY A 132 3.01 -7.21 15.13
N ALA A 133 3.10 -6.80 13.86
CA ALA A 133 3.94 -5.66 13.46
C ALA A 133 3.27 -4.74 12.43
N VAL A 134 1.96 -4.81 12.29
CA VAL A 134 1.19 -4.10 11.25
C VAL A 134 1.38 -2.59 11.36
N ASP A 135 1.12 -2.01 12.52
CA ASP A 135 1.26 -0.58 12.77
C ASP A 135 2.67 -0.09 12.47
N THR A 136 3.68 -0.83 12.97
CA THR A 136 5.09 -0.49 12.76
C THR A 136 5.46 -0.51 11.28
N ILE A 137 4.98 -1.48 10.51
CA ILE A 137 5.28 -1.59 9.08
C ILE A 137 4.63 -0.43 8.32
N ILE A 138 3.36 -0.10 8.60
CA ILE A 138 2.67 0.98 7.88
C ILE A 138 3.26 2.34 8.25
N ASP A 139 3.49 2.63 9.52
CA ASP A 139 4.10 3.89 9.97
C ASP A 139 5.49 4.08 9.34
N LYS A 140 6.28 3.00 9.29
CA LYS A 140 7.59 3.00 8.64
C LYS A 140 7.47 3.20 7.12
N ALA A 141 6.52 2.55 6.47
CA ALA A 141 6.28 2.68 5.04
C ALA A 141 5.89 4.13 4.67
N VAL A 142 4.96 4.73 5.42
CA VAL A 142 4.56 6.14 5.22
C VAL A 142 5.75 7.08 5.45
N SER A 143 6.52 6.85 6.54
CA SER A 143 7.71 7.65 6.82
C SER A 143 8.73 7.57 5.69
N ILE A 144 9.05 6.36 5.21
CA ILE A 144 10.01 6.15 4.10
C ILE A 144 9.49 6.78 2.81
N ALA A 145 8.19 6.65 2.51
CA ALA A 145 7.61 7.24 1.31
C ALA A 145 7.74 8.75 1.29
N MET A 146 7.54 9.40 2.44
CA MET A 146 7.49 10.85 2.57
C MET A 146 8.82 11.51 2.87
N ASP A 147 9.78 10.82 3.51
CA ASP A 147 10.99 11.41 4.05
C ASP A 147 12.14 11.46 3.04
N GLY A 148 13.02 12.46 3.19
CA GLY A 148 14.18 12.67 2.33
C GLY A 148 13.76 12.94 0.87
N ARG A 149 14.19 12.08 -0.06
CA ARG A 149 13.67 12.05 -1.44
C ARG A 149 12.37 11.24 -1.42
N PRO A 150 11.19 11.85 -1.58
CA PRO A 150 9.93 11.09 -1.60
C PRO A 150 9.89 10.06 -2.73
N GLY A 151 9.09 9.02 -2.57
CA GLY A 151 8.97 7.98 -3.58
C GLY A 151 8.10 6.80 -3.14
N PRO A 152 7.92 5.80 -4.00
CA PRO A 152 7.03 4.67 -3.75
C PRO A 152 7.58 3.69 -2.70
N VAL A 153 6.69 3.16 -1.88
CA VAL A 153 6.92 2.05 -0.97
C VAL A 153 5.88 0.97 -1.22
N HIS A 154 6.32 -0.26 -1.36
CA HIS A 154 5.51 -1.43 -1.63
C HIS A 154 5.24 -2.23 -0.35
N ILE A 155 4.02 -2.79 -0.23
CA ILE A 155 3.61 -3.65 0.89
C ILE A 155 2.77 -4.80 0.35
N ASP A 156 3.30 -6.02 0.47
CA ASP A 156 2.56 -7.25 0.22
C ASP A 156 1.71 -7.65 1.43
N ILE A 157 0.45 -8.00 1.18
CA ILE A 157 -0.53 -8.38 2.19
C ILE A 157 -1.19 -9.69 1.78
N SER A 158 -0.94 -10.78 2.51
CA SER A 158 -1.65 -12.03 2.25
C SER A 158 -3.06 -12.00 2.84
N THR A 159 -3.98 -12.73 2.21
CA THR A 159 -5.37 -12.85 2.68
C THR A 159 -5.44 -13.36 4.13
N ALA A 160 -4.57 -14.30 4.50
CA ALA A 160 -4.50 -14.86 5.83
C ALA A 160 -4.13 -13.81 6.89
N ILE A 161 -3.24 -12.87 6.56
CA ILE A 161 -2.86 -11.79 7.47
C ILE A 161 -3.93 -10.70 7.48
N ALA A 162 -4.49 -10.31 6.33
CA ALA A 162 -5.45 -9.21 6.22
C ALA A 162 -6.64 -9.36 7.20
N GLY A 163 -7.19 -10.57 7.30
CA GLY A 163 -8.33 -10.86 8.18
C GLY A 163 -7.97 -11.18 9.63
N ARG A 164 -6.68 -11.27 9.98
CA ARG A 164 -6.26 -11.70 11.33
C ARG A 164 -6.39 -10.55 12.33
N GLU A 165 -7.02 -10.83 13.47
CA GLU A 165 -7.06 -9.92 14.61
C GLU A 165 -5.63 -9.66 15.14
N GLN A 166 -5.34 -8.39 15.38
CA GLN A 166 -4.04 -7.96 15.88
C GLN A 166 -4.12 -7.67 17.39
N PRO A 167 -3.06 -7.95 18.15
CA PRO A 167 -2.98 -7.52 19.54
C PRO A 167 -3.04 -5.97 19.61
N ASP A 168 -3.52 -5.45 20.73
CA ASP A 168 -3.45 -4.01 20.99
C ASP A 168 -1.97 -3.62 21.15
N GLU A 169 -1.36 -3.12 20.08
CA GLU A 169 -0.01 -2.61 20.12
C GLU A 169 0.02 -1.23 20.82
N ALA A 170 1.06 -1.02 21.63
CA ALA A 170 1.31 0.30 22.18
C ALA A 170 1.55 1.28 21.01
N PRO A 171 0.99 2.50 21.06
CA PRO A 171 1.11 3.44 19.95
C PRO A 171 2.58 3.74 19.68
N THR A 172 3.06 3.27 18.51
CA THR A 172 4.34 3.69 17.97
C THR A 172 4.32 5.21 17.78
N ARG A 173 5.47 5.84 17.97
CA ARG A 173 5.59 7.30 17.81
C ARG A 173 5.14 7.68 16.40
N ARG A 174 3.95 8.29 16.29
CA ARG A 174 3.41 8.77 15.02
C ARG A 174 4.38 9.77 14.39
N VAL A 175 4.94 9.42 13.26
CA VAL A 175 5.68 10.37 12.43
C VAL A 175 4.63 11.19 11.68
N LYS A 176 4.43 12.44 12.08
CA LYS A 176 3.64 13.37 11.26
C LYS A 176 4.43 13.67 9.99
N PRO A 177 3.86 13.45 8.80
CA PRO A 177 4.47 13.94 7.58
C PRO A 177 4.76 15.43 7.72
N ALA A 178 5.95 15.86 7.33
CA ALA A 178 6.23 17.28 7.25
C ALA A 178 5.28 17.92 6.24
N PRO A 179 4.69 19.09 6.51
CA PRO A 179 3.85 19.77 5.54
C PRO A 179 4.69 20.02 4.28
N VAL A 180 4.19 19.56 3.14
CA VAL A 180 4.81 19.88 1.83
C VAL A 180 4.63 21.38 1.62
N ALA A 181 5.73 22.12 1.48
CA ALA A 181 5.64 23.52 1.13
C ALA A 181 5.00 23.65 -0.27
N PRO A 182 4.03 24.53 -0.45
CA PRO A 182 3.49 24.80 -1.79
C PRO A 182 4.62 25.24 -2.72
N ALA A 183 4.63 24.67 -3.94
CA ALA A 183 5.58 25.03 -5.00
C ALA A 183 5.42 26.46 -5.45
#